data_94abafffcf9006fdb33c7a1ce7a38861
#
_entry.id   94abafffcf9006fdb33c7a1ce7a38861
#
_cell.length_a   1.000
_cell.length_b   1.000
_cell.length_c   1.000
_cell.angle_alpha   90.00
_cell.angle_beta   90.00
_cell.angle_gamma   90.00
#
_symmetry.space_group_name_H-M   'P 1'
#
loop_
_entity.id
_entity.type
_entity.pdbx_description
1 polymer ?
#
loop_
_entity_poly.entity_id
_entity_poly.type
_entity_poly.pdbx_seq_one_letter_code
_entity_poly.pdbx_strand_id
1 'polypeptide(L)'
;MRILHVLAQLPIKTGSGVYFTNVIDGLKEFNVEQAAIYATTPEYNFNFVDEKFEVEFQGKDISFPIVGMSDIMPYDNTLYKNMTDEMIESWQKAFREKLIQAREIFKPDVVITHHLWILSSMVCDIFENVKVLGVCHNTDIRQAEKNPAMKDKYVKSLGKLDKILALSSGVIDGIANIYNYPVEKIVNIGAGYNEKIFYPAERYEKYDNVKILYAGKFDESKGFYELIKAFRLLEKKDTKVELELIGNLKDEDRPRVESLVGDSKRIRIYNAVDQVHLGEIMRHKDIFILPSYFEGLGLIAVEALGSGLRVVATEIEGLIEFLGEKINNSEIIEYVKMPTIYDTDKAVEEEKPAFIERLVETLEVMIERTRKERAIPTYLLEEIEQHSWKKKIETIYKLL
;
A
#
# COMPACT_ATOMS: atom_id res chain seq x y z
N MET A 1 -7.47 24.78 -13.07
CA MET A 1 -6.08 24.38 -12.71
C MET A 1 -5.72 23.15 -13.52
N ARG A 2 -4.56 23.15 -14.15
CA ARG A 2 -4.05 22.05 -15.00
C ARG A 2 -2.93 21.33 -14.28
N ILE A 3 -3.09 20.02 -14.08
CA ILE A 3 -2.17 19.18 -13.32
C ILE A 3 -1.52 18.17 -14.26
N LEU A 4 -0.18 18.14 -14.29
CA LEU A 4 0.59 17.16 -15.03
C LEU A 4 1.13 16.10 -14.06
N HIS A 5 0.79 14.84 -14.30
CA HIS A 5 1.31 13.70 -13.54
C HIS A 5 2.47 13.04 -14.29
N VAL A 6 3.56 12.71 -13.60
CA VAL A 6 4.76 12.16 -14.24
C VAL A 6 5.22 10.90 -13.50
N LEU A 7 5.37 9.79 -14.25
CA LEU A 7 5.83 8.49 -13.73
C LEU A 7 6.77 7.82 -14.75
N ALA A 8 7.92 7.34 -14.32
CA ALA A 8 8.89 6.65 -15.19
C ALA A 8 8.55 5.18 -15.49
N GLN A 9 7.45 4.67 -14.98
CA GLN A 9 7.05 3.26 -15.00
C GLN A 9 5.63 3.10 -15.57
N LEU A 10 5.18 1.84 -15.70
CA LEU A 10 3.77 1.56 -16.02
C LEU A 10 2.84 2.10 -14.94
N PRO A 11 1.70 2.71 -15.32
CA PRO A 11 0.69 3.23 -14.38
C PRO A 11 -0.07 2.17 -13.57
N ILE A 12 0.23 0.90 -13.75
CA ILE A 12 -0.44 -0.23 -13.10
C ILE A 12 0.58 -1.29 -12.68
N LYS A 13 0.11 -2.37 -12.03
CA LYS A 13 0.87 -3.55 -11.58
C LYS A 13 1.90 -3.31 -10.47
N THR A 14 2.24 -2.08 -10.14
CA THR A 14 3.16 -1.73 -9.05
C THR A 14 2.48 -0.84 -8.02
N GLY A 15 2.99 -0.81 -6.78
CA GLY A 15 2.45 0.08 -5.75
C GLY A 15 2.47 1.55 -6.18
N SER A 16 3.57 2.00 -6.82
CA SER A 16 3.66 3.38 -7.33
C SER A 16 2.72 3.64 -8.51
N GLY A 17 2.51 2.65 -9.39
CA GLY A 17 1.56 2.77 -10.49
C GLY A 17 0.11 2.86 -9.99
N VAL A 18 -0.26 2.04 -9.01
CA VAL A 18 -1.58 2.11 -8.35
C VAL A 18 -1.76 3.45 -7.63
N TYR A 19 -0.74 3.92 -6.90
CA TYR A 19 -0.78 5.23 -6.24
C TYR A 19 -0.98 6.35 -7.26
N PHE A 20 -0.23 6.33 -8.36
CA PHE A 20 -0.33 7.29 -9.46
C PHE A 20 -1.75 7.36 -10.03
N THR A 21 -2.37 6.22 -10.36
CA THR A 21 -3.73 6.18 -10.89
C THR A 21 -4.78 6.60 -9.87
N ASN A 22 -4.63 6.22 -8.59
CA ASN A 22 -5.54 6.63 -7.52
C ASN A 22 -5.51 8.15 -7.29
N VAL A 23 -4.33 8.78 -7.37
CA VAL A 23 -4.24 10.25 -7.28
C VAL A 23 -4.96 10.92 -8.45
N ILE A 24 -4.75 10.43 -9.68
CA ILE A 24 -5.43 10.96 -10.86
C ILE A 24 -6.96 10.78 -10.74
N ASP A 25 -7.41 9.58 -10.40
CA ASP A 25 -8.85 9.29 -10.28
C ASP A 25 -9.51 10.09 -9.16
N GLY A 26 -8.86 10.22 -8.01
CA GLY A 26 -9.39 11.02 -6.91
C GLY A 26 -9.47 12.51 -7.23
N LEU A 27 -8.50 13.06 -7.97
CA LEU A 27 -8.52 14.46 -8.38
C LEU A 27 -9.59 14.78 -9.43
N LYS A 28 -10.19 13.79 -10.11
CA LYS A 28 -11.35 14.00 -10.99
C LYS A 28 -12.59 14.55 -10.26
N GLU A 29 -12.67 14.34 -8.95
CA GLU A 29 -13.77 14.89 -8.13
C GLU A 29 -13.64 16.41 -7.94
N PHE A 30 -12.50 17.01 -8.28
CA PHE A 30 -12.23 18.43 -8.25
C PHE A 30 -12.26 18.98 -9.68
N ASN A 31 -12.61 20.25 -9.82
CA ASN A 31 -12.66 20.89 -11.14
C ASN A 31 -11.23 21.20 -11.66
N VAL A 32 -10.51 20.15 -12.09
CA VAL A 32 -9.13 20.20 -12.62
C VAL A 32 -9.01 19.49 -13.96
N GLU A 33 -8.17 20.02 -14.84
CA GLU A 33 -7.75 19.34 -16.06
C GLU A 33 -6.48 18.54 -15.76
N GLN A 34 -6.38 17.32 -16.25
CA GLN A 34 -5.27 16.43 -15.94
C GLN A 34 -4.63 15.87 -17.20
N ALA A 35 -3.30 15.82 -17.21
CA ALA A 35 -2.50 15.13 -18.21
C ALA A 35 -1.48 14.22 -17.55
N ALA A 36 -0.95 13.23 -18.28
CA ALA A 36 0.03 12.31 -17.74
C ALA A 36 1.18 12.03 -18.71
N ILE A 37 2.40 11.98 -18.15
CA ILE A 37 3.59 11.42 -18.80
C ILE A 37 3.91 10.10 -18.08
N TYR A 38 4.05 9.00 -18.83
CA TYR A 38 4.39 7.70 -18.24
C TYR A 38 5.08 6.78 -19.25
N ALA A 39 5.79 5.78 -18.72
CA ALA A 39 6.34 4.70 -19.53
C ALA A 39 5.26 3.68 -19.86
N THR A 40 5.26 3.19 -21.10
CA THR A 40 4.36 2.13 -21.58
C THR A 40 5.08 1.20 -22.54
N THR A 41 4.41 0.13 -22.97
CA THR A 41 4.84 -0.75 -24.06
C THR A 41 3.69 -0.90 -25.07
N PRO A 42 3.94 -1.37 -26.31
CA PRO A 42 2.91 -1.44 -27.36
C PRO A 42 1.65 -2.24 -27.00
N GLU A 43 1.74 -3.16 -26.02
CA GLU A 43 0.62 -3.99 -25.56
C GLU A 43 -0.35 -3.28 -24.63
N TYR A 44 0.04 -2.12 -24.04
CA TYR A 44 -0.80 -1.40 -23.09
C TYR A 44 -1.43 -0.15 -23.71
N ASN A 45 -2.70 0.04 -23.43
CA ASN A 45 -3.45 1.25 -23.75
C ASN A 45 -4.23 1.70 -22.52
N PHE A 46 -3.82 2.81 -21.93
CA PHE A 46 -4.40 3.35 -20.70
C PHE A 46 -5.33 4.52 -21.00
N ASN A 47 -6.49 4.58 -20.33
CA ASN A 47 -7.53 5.60 -20.50
C ASN A 47 -7.92 6.26 -19.17
N PHE A 48 -6.97 6.59 -18.31
CA PHE A 48 -7.21 7.24 -17.01
C PHE A 48 -7.17 8.77 -17.07
N VAL A 49 -6.58 9.35 -18.13
CA VAL A 49 -6.58 10.80 -18.46
C VAL A 49 -6.84 11.02 -19.95
N ASP A 50 -7.31 12.20 -20.31
CA ASP A 50 -7.59 12.55 -21.70
C ASP A 50 -6.30 12.89 -22.46
N GLU A 51 -5.41 13.71 -21.88
CA GLU A 51 -4.12 14.12 -22.47
C GLU A 51 -2.99 13.21 -21.98
N LYS A 52 -2.34 12.52 -22.93
CA LYS A 52 -1.28 11.52 -22.65
C LYS A 52 -0.02 11.83 -23.45
N PHE A 53 1.12 11.77 -22.75
CA PHE A 53 2.45 11.91 -23.35
C PHE A 53 3.26 10.63 -23.04
N GLU A 54 3.00 9.59 -23.80
CA GLU A 54 3.55 8.25 -23.57
C GLU A 54 4.99 8.13 -24.05
N VAL A 55 5.85 7.49 -23.26
CA VAL A 55 7.18 7.02 -23.66
C VAL A 55 7.11 5.51 -23.86
N GLU A 56 7.15 5.08 -25.12
CA GLU A 56 6.96 3.69 -25.52
C GLU A 56 8.29 2.95 -25.51
N PHE A 57 8.41 2.01 -24.55
CA PHE A 57 9.54 1.09 -24.44
C PHE A 57 9.31 -0.16 -25.29
N GLN A 58 10.40 -0.84 -25.69
CA GLN A 58 10.36 -1.95 -26.65
C GLN A 58 9.57 -1.61 -27.91
N GLY A 59 9.57 -0.32 -28.27
CA GLY A 59 8.81 0.25 -29.38
C GLY A 59 9.50 1.45 -30.01
N LYS A 60 8.72 2.49 -30.32
CA LYS A 60 9.19 3.63 -31.14
C LYS A 60 10.18 4.56 -30.43
N ASP A 61 10.08 4.71 -29.10
CA ASP A 61 10.88 5.71 -28.38
C ASP A 61 12.14 5.09 -27.76
N ILE A 62 12.04 3.88 -27.19
CA ILE A 62 13.12 3.18 -26.51
C ILE A 62 13.11 1.70 -26.87
N SER A 63 14.28 1.10 -27.20
CA SER A 63 14.39 -0.28 -27.66
C SER A 63 14.48 -1.35 -26.57
N PHE A 64 14.80 -0.96 -25.31
CA PHE A 64 14.95 -1.89 -24.18
C PHE A 64 13.72 -1.88 -23.27
N PRO A 65 13.58 -2.86 -22.34
CA PRO A 65 12.47 -2.93 -21.38
C PRO A 65 12.41 -1.72 -20.44
N ILE A 66 11.22 -1.42 -19.93
CA ILE A 66 10.97 -0.32 -18.97
C ILE A 66 11.95 -0.42 -17.79
N VAL A 67 12.49 0.71 -17.36
CA VAL A 67 13.44 0.75 -16.24
C VAL A 67 12.70 0.69 -14.92
N GLY A 68 12.97 -0.34 -14.11
CA GLY A 68 12.30 -0.58 -12.83
C GLY A 68 12.97 0.11 -11.66
N MET A 69 12.17 0.66 -10.74
CA MET A 69 12.66 1.19 -9.45
C MET A 69 12.99 0.08 -8.44
N SER A 70 12.57 -1.15 -8.70
CA SER A 70 12.90 -2.35 -7.91
C SER A 70 13.64 -3.37 -8.76
N ASP A 71 14.45 -4.21 -8.12
CA ASP A 71 15.19 -5.29 -8.81
C ASP A 71 14.23 -6.35 -9.39
N ILE A 72 13.06 -6.52 -8.79
CA ILE A 72 12.00 -7.43 -9.25
C ILE A 72 10.75 -6.60 -9.55
N MET A 73 10.32 -6.64 -10.81
CA MET A 73 9.10 -5.99 -11.28
C MET A 73 8.11 -7.05 -11.78
N PRO A 74 6.79 -6.77 -11.80
CA PRO A 74 5.78 -7.70 -12.32
C PRO A 74 5.71 -7.73 -13.86
N TYR A 75 6.74 -7.22 -14.53
CA TYR A 75 6.96 -7.20 -15.99
C TYR A 75 8.46 -7.22 -16.27
N ASP A 76 8.84 -7.56 -17.51
CA ASP A 76 10.25 -7.52 -17.93
C ASP A 76 10.80 -6.10 -17.78
N ASN A 77 11.92 -5.98 -17.08
CA ASN A 77 12.48 -4.67 -16.75
C ASN A 77 14.00 -4.59 -16.90
N THR A 78 14.45 -3.41 -17.23
CA THR A 78 15.86 -3.01 -17.13
C THR A 78 16.14 -2.51 -15.72
N LEU A 79 17.31 -2.87 -15.17
CA LEU A 79 17.75 -2.34 -13.87
C LEU A 79 18.60 -1.07 -14.07
N TYR A 80 18.40 -0.04 -13.25
CA TYR A 80 19.21 1.19 -13.32
C TYR A 80 20.72 0.91 -13.28
N LYS A 81 21.17 -0.02 -12.41
CA LYS A 81 22.58 -0.41 -12.31
C LYS A 81 23.17 -1.04 -13.57
N ASN A 82 22.34 -1.53 -14.48
CA ASN A 82 22.75 -2.18 -15.73
C ASN A 82 22.64 -1.23 -16.95
N MET A 83 22.18 -0.01 -16.76
CA MET A 83 22.09 0.95 -17.86
C MET A 83 23.47 1.47 -18.25
N THR A 84 23.79 1.41 -19.56
CA THR A 84 24.96 2.08 -20.10
C THR A 84 24.70 3.59 -20.25
N ASP A 85 25.75 4.37 -20.46
CA ASP A 85 25.60 5.82 -20.66
C ASP A 85 24.70 6.11 -21.89
N GLU A 86 24.80 5.34 -22.98
CA GLU A 86 23.96 5.46 -24.17
C GLU A 86 22.48 5.15 -23.86
N MET A 87 22.22 4.13 -23.04
CA MET A 87 20.86 3.81 -22.61
C MET A 87 20.27 4.96 -21.76
N ILE A 88 21.06 5.54 -20.87
CA ILE A 88 20.63 6.68 -20.05
C ILE A 88 20.35 7.90 -20.92
N GLU A 89 21.23 8.21 -21.88
CA GLU A 89 21.03 9.32 -22.80
C GLU A 89 19.76 9.16 -23.66
N SER A 90 19.52 7.97 -24.22
CA SER A 90 18.31 7.71 -25.00
C SER A 90 17.05 7.79 -24.13
N TRP A 91 17.08 7.27 -22.91
CA TRP A 91 16.02 7.35 -21.91
C TRP A 91 15.71 8.82 -21.54
N GLN A 92 16.74 9.59 -21.20
CA GLN A 92 16.59 11.00 -20.87
C GLN A 92 16.06 11.82 -22.06
N LYS A 93 16.51 11.52 -23.28
CA LYS A 93 16.03 12.18 -24.49
C LYS A 93 14.54 11.94 -24.70
N ALA A 94 14.09 10.68 -24.63
CA ALA A 94 12.69 10.32 -24.84
C ALA A 94 11.76 11.00 -23.82
N PHE A 95 12.10 10.95 -22.52
CA PHE A 95 11.31 11.65 -21.51
C PHE A 95 11.37 13.16 -21.63
N ARG A 96 12.53 13.74 -21.98
CA ARG A 96 12.69 15.18 -22.18
C ARG A 96 11.79 15.70 -23.30
N GLU A 97 11.68 14.97 -24.41
CA GLU A 97 10.78 15.32 -25.52
C GLU A 97 9.33 15.39 -25.05
N LYS A 98 8.86 14.41 -24.23
CA LYS A 98 7.49 14.41 -23.71
C LYS A 98 7.26 15.50 -22.65
N LEU A 99 8.24 15.77 -21.79
CA LEU A 99 8.17 16.87 -20.82
C LEU A 99 8.06 18.23 -21.51
N ILE A 100 8.84 18.46 -22.57
CA ILE A 100 8.76 19.70 -23.38
C ILE A 100 7.41 19.80 -24.09
N GLN A 101 6.94 18.71 -24.72
CA GLN A 101 5.62 18.68 -25.37
C GLN A 101 4.51 19.01 -24.37
N ALA A 102 4.50 18.40 -23.18
CA ALA A 102 3.52 18.70 -22.15
C ALA A 102 3.61 20.16 -21.67
N ARG A 103 4.81 20.70 -21.51
CA ARG A 103 5.00 22.10 -21.13
C ARG A 103 4.43 23.07 -22.16
N GLU A 104 4.59 22.80 -23.46
CA GLU A 104 4.17 23.68 -24.53
C GLU A 104 2.68 23.53 -24.89
N ILE A 105 2.17 22.30 -24.90
CA ILE A 105 0.80 21.97 -25.32
C ILE A 105 -0.16 22.09 -24.13
N PHE A 106 0.08 21.32 -23.06
CA PHE A 106 -0.80 21.26 -21.90
C PHE A 106 -0.62 22.47 -20.96
N LYS A 107 0.60 23.00 -20.83
CA LYS A 107 0.94 24.18 -20.00
C LYS A 107 0.45 24.01 -18.56
N PRO A 108 0.99 23.05 -17.78
CA PRO A 108 0.50 22.76 -16.46
C PRO A 108 0.71 23.92 -15.49
N ASP A 109 -0.24 24.11 -14.57
CA ASP A 109 -0.10 25.01 -13.43
C ASP A 109 0.66 24.33 -12.27
N VAL A 110 0.57 22.98 -12.20
CA VAL A 110 1.25 22.15 -11.18
C VAL A 110 1.72 20.84 -11.83
N VAL A 111 2.88 20.36 -11.39
CA VAL A 111 3.39 19.02 -11.75
C VAL A 111 3.48 18.15 -10.49
N ILE A 112 2.94 16.93 -10.54
CA ILE A 112 3.15 15.88 -9.53
C ILE A 112 4.03 14.80 -10.16
N THR A 113 5.26 14.67 -9.66
CA THR A 113 6.21 13.68 -10.16
C THR A 113 6.41 12.55 -9.18
N HIS A 114 6.41 11.32 -9.66
CA HIS A 114 6.53 10.11 -8.85
C HIS A 114 7.95 9.54 -8.94
N HIS A 115 8.47 9.10 -7.80
CA HIS A 115 9.84 8.70 -7.53
C HIS A 115 10.84 9.86 -7.54
N LEU A 116 11.51 10.06 -6.43
CA LEU A 116 12.58 11.06 -6.26
C LEU A 116 13.87 10.58 -6.94
N TRP A 117 13.83 10.48 -8.27
CA TRP A 117 14.92 9.92 -9.07
C TRP A 117 15.22 10.77 -10.31
N ILE A 118 15.85 10.20 -11.33
CA ILE A 118 16.33 10.91 -12.53
C ILE A 118 15.21 11.71 -13.20
N LEU A 119 14.03 11.13 -13.41
CA LEU A 119 12.92 11.80 -14.07
C LEU A 119 12.43 13.02 -13.29
N SER A 120 12.28 12.91 -11.97
CA SER A 120 11.87 14.02 -11.12
C SER A 120 12.91 15.16 -11.13
N SER A 121 14.21 14.84 -11.19
CA SER A 121 15.26 15.85 -11.38
C SER A 121 15.11 16.58 -12.71
N MET A 122 14.80 15.87 -13.81
CA MET A 122 14.53 16.46 -15.12
C MET A 122 13.27 17.34 -15.12
N VAL A 123 12.22 16.91 -14.42
CA VAL A 123 10.99 17.70 -14.23
C VAL A 123 11.32 19.05 -13.59
N CYS A 124 12.09 19.05 -12.50
CA CYS A 124 12.50 20.27 -11.81
C CYS A 124 13.30 21.23 -12.72
N ASP A 125 14.08 20.71 -13.66
CA ASP A 125 14.85 21.53 -14.60
C ASP A 125 14.00 22.09 -15.74
N ILE A 126 12.96 21.37 -16.17
CA ILE A 126 12.12 21.78 -17.31
C ILE A 126 10.99 22.71 -16.88
N PHE A 127 10.48 22.54 -15.65
CA PHE A 127 9.33 23.28 -15.12
C PHE A 127 9.75 24.29 -14.02
N GLU A 128 10.82 25.05 -14.23
CA GLU A 128 11.40 25.97 -13.21
C GLU A 128 10.42 27.02 -12.64
N ASN A 129 9.38 27.41 -13.41
CA ASN A 129 8.39 28.42 -12.99
C ASN A 129 7.01 27.80 -12.74
N VAL A 130 6.93 26.49 -12.54
CA VAL A 130 5.71 25.75 -12.26
C VAL A 130 5.90 25.08 -10.90
N LYS A 131 4.85 25.04 -10.10
CA LYS A 131 4.86 24.32 -8.83
C LYS A 131 5.08 22.83 -9.05
N VAL A 132 6.06 22.23 -8.39
CA VAL A 132 6.39 20.82 -8.54
C VAL A 132 6.35 20.10 -7.19
N LEU A 133 5.49 19.08 -7.08
CA LEU A 133 5.42 18.17 -5.95
C LEU A 133 6.05 16.83 -6.30
N GLY A 134 6.95 16.32 -5.45
CA GLY A 134 7.56 15.00 -5.61
C GLY A 134 6.93 13.98 -4.68
N VAL A 135 6.59 12.78 -5.16
CA VAL A 135 6.10 11.67 -4.35
C VAL A 135 7.21 10.65 -4.12
N CYS A 136 7.56 10.37 -2.87
CA CYS A 136 8.54 9.36 -2.47
C CYS A 136 7.86 8.01 -2.24
N HIS A 137 8.28 6.97 -3.01
CA HIS A 137 7.74 5.61 -2.92
C HIS A 137 8.65 4.62 -2.15
N ASN A 138 9.56 5.08 -1.31
CA ASN A 138 10.54 4.30 -0.54
C ASN A 138 11.59 3.56 -1.40
N THR A 139 11.21 3.08 -2.60
CA THR A 139 12.16 2.50 -3.57
C THR A 139 13.18 3.53 -4.06
N ASP A 140 12.85 4.80 -4.00
CA ASP A 140 13.70 5.94 -4.34
C ASP A 140 14.93 6.00 -3.43
N ILE A 141 14.70 5.87 -2.12
CA ILE A 141 15.75 5.82 -1.09
C ILE A 141 16.68 4.63 -1.33
N ARG A 142 16.09 3.44 -1.55
CA ARG A 142 16.87 2.23 -1.87
C ARG A 142 17.71 2.38 -3.14
N GLN A 143 17.17 3.03 -4.19
CA GLN A 143 17.92 3.30 -5.41
C GLN A 143 19.07 4.27 -5.16
N ALA A 144 18.86 5.33 -4.37
CA ALA A 144 19.90 6.30 -4.03
C ALA A 144 21.04 5.65 -3.22
N GLU A 145 20.72 4.77 -2.28
CA GLU A 145 21.69 4.02 -1.47
C GLU A 145 22.47 3.00 -2.28
N LYS A 146 21.78 2.23 -3.15
CA LYS A 146 22.41 1.19 -3.98
C LYS A 146 23.21 1.74 -5.16
N ASN A 147 22.84 2.91 -5.67
CA ASN A 147 23.43 3.51 -6.86
C ASN A 147 23.87 4.99 -6.62
N PRO A 148 24.74 5.26 -5.62
CA PRO A 148 25.10 6.63 -5.23
C PRO A 148 25.76 7.42 -6.38
N ALA A 149 26.62 6.77 -7.18
CA ALA A 149 27.26 7.42 -8.32
C ALA A 149 26.24 7.90 -9.38
N MET A 150 25.19 7.12 -9.63
CA MET A 150 24.10 7.48 -10.54
C MET A 150 23.27 8.62 -9.94
N LYS A 151 22.95 8.55 -8.64
CA LYS A 151 22.31 9.65 -7.91
C LYS A 151 23.10 10.95 -8.08
N ASP A 152 24.40 10.92 -7.77
CA ASP A 152 25.26 12.10 -7.82
C ASP A 152 25.46 12.64 -9.26
N LYS A 153 25.38 11.78 -10.28
CA LYS A 153 25.51 12.19 -11.69
C LYS A 153 24.21 12.80 -12.24
N TYR A 154 23.04 12.22 -11.92
CA TYR A 154 21.78 12.50 -12.61
C TYR A 154 20.66 13.10 -11.75
N VAL A 155 20.73 13.04 -10.40
CA VAL A 155 19.66 13.49 -9.50
C VAL A 155 20.13 14.75 -8.76
N LYS A 156 20.16 15.89 -9.46
CA LYS A 156 20.75 17.14 -8.94
C LYS A 156 19.74 18.21 -8.55
N SER A 157 18.53 18.16 -9.08
CA SER A 157 17.59 19.29 -9.06
C SER A 157 16.42 19.09 -8.09
N LEU A 158 16.39 18.00 -7.30
CA LEU A 158 15.29 17.73 -6.36
C LEU A 158 15.14 18.80 -5.27
N GLY A 159 16.20 19.54 -4.95
CA GLY A 159 16.12 20.71 -4.05
C GLY A 159 15.18 21.82 -4.54
N LYS A 160 14.82 21.84 -5.85
CA LYS A 160 13.87 22.79 -6.46
C LYS A 160 12.40 22.37 -6.25
N LEU A 161 12.12 21.16 -5.75
CA LEU A 161 10.74 20.74 -5.44
C LEU A 161 10.13 21.70 -4.42
N ASP A 162 8.87 22.07 -4.60
CA ASP A 162 8.13 22.89 -3.63
C ASP A 162 7.83 22.10 -2.35
N LYS A 163 7.41 20.83 -2.51
CA LYS A 163 7.20 19.88 -1.41
C LYS A 163 7.49 18.45 -1.86
N ILE A 164 7.83 17.61 -0.88
CA ILE A 164 7.88 16.16 -1.06
C ILE A 164 6.75 15.52 -0.25
N LEU A 165 6.01 14.62 -0.89
CA LEU A 165 4.96 13.82 -0.31
C LEU A 165 5.54 12.46 0.10
N ALA A 166 5.68 12.22 1.39
CA ALA A 166 6.12 10.95 1.96
C ALA A 166 4.93 10.02 2.22
N LEU A 167 5.10 8.72 2.02
CA LEU A 167 4.04 7.73 2.23
C LEU A 167 4.06 7.10 3.64
N SER A 168 5.04 7.44 4.46
CA SER A 168 5.11 7.13 5.89
C SER A 168 6.04 8.12 6.58
N SER A 169 5.91 8.28 7.89
CA SER A 169 6.81 9.11 8.70
C SER A 169 8.22 8.53 8.76
N GLY A 170 8.36 7.20 8.84
CA GLY A 170 9.65 6.52 8.92
C GLY A 170 10.62 6.77 7.76
N VAL A 171 10.17 7.38 6.65
CA VAL A 171 11.05 7.71 5.52
C VAL A 171 11.46 9.18 5.46
N ILE A 172 10.92 10.04 6.33
CA ILE A 172 11.15 11.48 6.28
C ILE A 172 12.64 11.81 6.49
N ASP A 173 13.25 11.24 7.52
CA ASP A 173 14.67 11.44 7.80
C ASP A 173 15.57 10.91 6.67
N GLY A 174 15.19 9.77 6.07
CA GLY A 174 15.86 9.21 4.91
C GLY A 174 15.82 10.16 3.71
N ILE A 175 14.66 10.74 3.42
CA ILE A 175 14.49 11.74 2.35
C ILE A 175 15.37 12.96 2.63
N ALA A 176 15.27 13.53 3.84
CA ALA A 176 16.01 14.72 4.23
C ALA A 176 17.52 14.51 4.10
N ASN A 177 18.04 13.39 4.59
CA ASN A 177 19.47 13.09 4.60
C ASN A 177 20.01 12.77 3.20
N ILE A 178 19.32 11.91 2.43
CA ILE A 178 19.81 11.43 1.13
C ILE A 178 19.79 12.54 0.08
N TYR A 179 18.76 13.39 0.09
CA TYR A 179 18.58 14.45 -0.88
C TYR A 179 18.94 15.85 -0.37
N ASN A 180 19.40 15.96 0.89
CA ASN A 180 19.67 17.24 1.57
C ASN A 180 18.47 18.20 1.43
N TYR A 181 17.27 17.69 1.76
CA TYR A 181 16.00 18.40 1.56
C TYR A 181 15.41 18.86 2.91
N PRO A 182 14.85 20.09 3.00
CA PRO A 182 14.31 20.61 4.25
C PRO A 182 13.13 19.78 4.77
N VAL A 183 13.21 19.32 6.03
CA VAL A 183 12.19 18.46 6.66
C VAL A 183 10.81 19.14 6.67
N GLU A 184 10.75 20.44 6.91
CA GLU A 184 9.52 21.23 6.95
C GLU A 184 8.79 21.31 5.60
N LYS A 185 9.45 20.93 4.50
CA LYS A 185 8.85 20.79 3.18
C LYS A 185 8.44 19.37 2.83
N ILE A 186 8.67 18.41 3.73
CA ILE A 186 8.23 17.02 3.56
C ILE A 186 6.89 16.84 4.28
N VAL A 187 5.88 16.41 3.54
CA VAL A 187 4.53 16.19 4.08
C VAL A 187 4.24 14.70 4.09
N ASN A 188 3.95 14.14 5.27
CA ASN A 188 3.48 12.77 5.37
C ASN A 188 2.03 12.69 4.91
N ILE A 189 1.78 12.15 3.71
CA ILE A 189 0.44 11.89 3.19
C ILE A 189 -0.04 10.50 3.62
N GLY A 190 0.90 9.55 3.75
CA GLY A 190 0.58 8.15 4.02
C GLY A 190 -0.02 7.42 2.82
N ALA A 191 -0.36 6.16 3.04
CA ALA A 191 -1.18 5.36 2.13
C ALA A 191 -2.67 5.62 2.41
N GLY A 192 -3.55 5.19 1.51
CA GLY A 192 -5.00 5.29 1.70
C GLY A 192 -5.68 3.95 1.41
N TYR A 193 -6.75 3.63 2.12
CA TYR A 193 -7.65 2.55 1.73
C TYR A 193 -8.77 3.09 0.83
N ASN A 194 -9.35 2.22 -0.01
CA ASN A 194 -10.41 2.62 -0.92
C ASN A 194 -11.78 2.55 -0.22
N GLU A 195 -12.28 3.72 0.22
CA GLU A 195 -13.55 3.84 0.93
C GLU A 195 -14.78 3.53 0.05
N LYS A 196 -14.63 3.47 -1.27
CA LYS A 196 -15.70 3.05 -2.19
C LYS A 196 -15.86 1.51 -2.21
N ILE A 197 -14.82 0.79 -1.79
CA ILE A 197 -14.79 -0.67 -1.68
C ILE A 197 -14.99 -1.11 -0.22
N PHE A 198 -14.21 -0.50 0.69
CA PHE A 198 -14.16 -0.85 2.09
C PHE A 198 -14.93 0.16 2.92
N TYR A 199 -16.21 -0.10 3.13
CA TYR A 199 -17.14 0.73 3.90
C TYR A 199 -18.02 -0.14 4.80
N PRO A 200 -18.50 0.36 5.95
CA PRO A 200 -19.26 -0.43 6.90
C PRO A 200 -20.66 -0.76 6.35
N ALA A 201 -21.10 -2.01 6.55
CA ALA A 201 -22.50 -2.36 6.35
C ALA A 201 -23.37 -1.87 7.50
N GLU A 202 -24.64 -1.59 7.22
CA GLU A 202 -25.65 -1.43 8.26
C GLU A 202 -25.85 -2.78 8.97
N ARG A 203 -25.71 -2.79 10.29
CA ARG A 203 -25.77 -4.01 11.12
C ARG A 203 -26.94 -3.90 12.09
N TYR A 204 -28.05 -4.52 11.74
CA TYR A 204 -29.26 -4.50 12.56
C TYR A 204 -29.49 -5.78 13.39
N GLU A 205 -28.83 -6.89 13.03
CA GLU A 205 -29.10 -8.16 13.66
C GLU A 205 -28.17 -8.47 14.84
N LYS A 206 -28.77 -8.82 15.98
CA LYS A 206 -28.04 -9.39 17.11
C LYS A 206 -27.99 -10.91 16.94
N TYR A 207 -26.83 -11.44 16.66
CA TYR A 207 -26.56 -12.88 16.67
C TYR A 207 -25.32 -13.17 17.52
N ASP A 208 -25.31 -14.30 18.23
CA ASP A 208 -24.22 -14.66 19.12
C ASP A 208 -22.99 -15.19 18.38
N ASN A 209 -23.16 -15.67 17.15
CA ASN A 209 -22.09 -16.23 16.34
C ASN A 209 -21.16 -15.12 15.85
N VAL A 210 -19.86 -15.22 16.15
CA VAL A 210 -18.84 -14.24 15.71
C VAL A 210 -18.06 -14.81 14.54
N LYS A 211 -18.00 -14.04 13.45
CA LYS A 211 -17.33 -14.41 12.21
C LYS A 211 -15.97 -13.73 12.13
N ILE A 212 -14.91 -14.51 12.17
CA ILE A 212 -13.53 -14.07 12.08
C ILE A 212 -13.06 -14.27 10.64
N LEU A 213 -12.35 -13.30 10.11
CA LEU A 213 -11.79 -13.29 8.75
C LEU A 213 -10.27 -13.14 8.80
N TYR A 214 -9.60 -13.95 8.03
CA TYR A 214 -8.22 -13.75 7.59
C TYR A 214 -8.20 -13.65 6.07
N ALA A 215 -7.44 -12.70 5.53
CA ALA A 215 -7.19 -12.62 4.08
C ALA A 215 -5.72 -12.29 3.84
N GLY A 216 -5.02 -13.12 3.06
CA GLY A 216 -3.59 -12.95 2.79
C GLY A 216 -2.93 -14.22 2.25
N LYS A 217 -1.59 -14.18 2.19
CA LYS A 217 -0.81 -15.36 1.80
C LYS A 217 -0.88 -16.44 2.90
N PHE A 218 -0.96 -17.68 2.49
CA PHE A 218 -0.95 -18.84 3.38
C PHE A 218 0.50 -19.32 3.61
N ASP A 219 1.27 -18.53 4.34
CA ASP A 219 2.67 -18.85 4.66
C ASP A 219 3.02 -18.52 6.13
N GLU A 220 4.22 -18.95 6.56
CA GLU A 220 4.67 -18.80 7.94
C GLU A 220 4.87 -17.32 8.33
N SER A 221 5.39 -16.49 7.42
CA SER A 221 5.64 -15.08 7.69
C SER A 221 4.37 -14.29 8.00
N LYS A 222 3.21 -14.85 7.62
CA LYS A 222 1.88 -14.28 7.87
C LYS A 222 1.20 -14.87 9.12
N GLY A 223 1.89 -15.72 9.90
CA GLY A 223 1.33 -16.33 11.09
C GLY A 223 0.12 -17.25 10.84
N PHE A 224 -0.04 -17.66 9.57
CA PHE A 224 -1.22 -18.40 9.10
C PHE A 224 -1.41 -19.73 9.81
N TYR A 225 -0.34 -20.49 10.02
CA TYR A 225 -0.43 -21.80 10.69
C TYR A 225 -0.71 -21.66 12.17
N GLU A 226 -0.16 -20.65 12.82
CA GLU A 226 -0.39 -20.32 14.22
C GLU A 226 -1.83 -19.85 14.44
N LEU A 227 -2.40 -19.11 13.50
CA LEU A 227 -3.82 -18.73 13.50
C LEU A 227 -4.74 -19.95 13.50
N ILE A 228 -4.50 -20.94 12.63
CA ILE A 228 -5.33 -22.17 12.60
C ILE A 228 -5.23 -22.89 13.95
N LYS A 229 -4.02 -23.03 14.50
CA LYS A 229 -3.84 -23.67 15.82
C LYS A 229 -4.56 -22.90 16.93
N ALA A 230 -4.45 -21.58 16.95
CA ALA A 230 -5.15 -20.72 17.91
C ALA A 230 -6.66 -20.88 17.79
N PHE A 231 -7.21 -20.86 16.58
CA PHE A 231 -8.64 -21.04 16.37
C PHE A 231 -9.12 -22.45 16.78
N ARG A 232 -8.32 -23.49 16.55
CA ARG A 232 -8.64 -24.86 17.04
C ARG A 232 -8.70 -24.95 18.55
N LEU A 233 -7.96 -24.14 19.29
CA LEU A 233 -8.08 -24.02 20.75
C LEU A 233 -9.32 -23.21 21.14
N LEU A 234 -9.56 -22.10 20.44
CA LEU A 234 -10.69 -21.21 20.67
C LEU A 234 -12.04 -21.90 20.46
N GLU A 235 -12.24 -22.64 19.36
CA GLU A 235 -13.50 -23.31 19.04
C GLU A 235 -13.91 -24.40 20.05
N LYS A 236 -12.95 -24.93 20.83
CA LYS A 236 -13.23 -25.87 21.91
C LYS A 236 -13.81 -25.17 23.13
N LYS A 237 -13.42 -23.90 23.34
CA LYS A 237 -13.94 -23.07 24.45
C LYS A 237 -15.25 -22.38 24.06
N ASP A 238 -15.37 -21.97 22.81
CA ASP A 238 -16.50 -21.21 22.27
C ASP A 238 -17.01 -21.80 20.97
N THR A 239 -18.20 -22.38 20.99
CA THR A 239 -18.82 -23.00 19.82
C THR A 239 -19.56 -22.03 18.92
N LYS A 240 -19.64 -20.73 19.28
CA LYS A 240 -20.30 -19.67 18.53
C LYS A 240 -19.29 -18.76 17.82
N VAL A 241 -18.26 -19.37 17.21
CA VAL A 241 -17.23 -18.69 16.41
C VAL A 241 -17.01 -19.43 15.10
N GLU A 242 -16.73 -18.70 14.04
CA GLU A 242 -16.36 -19.23 12.71
C GLU A 242 -15.14 -18.50 12.21
N LEU A 243 -14.25 -19.21 11.50
CA LEU A 243 -13.07 -18.65 10.86
C LEU A 243 -13.13 -18.86 9.35
N GLU A 244 -13.03 -17.79 8.60
CA GLU A 244 -12.85 -17.84 7.15
C GLU A 244 -11.44 -17.38 6.77
N LEU A 245 -10.79 -18.18 5.94
CA LEU A 245 -9.43 -18.00 5.46
C LEU A 245 -9.48 -17.76 3.94
N ILE A 246 -9.06 -16.59 3.49
CA ILE A 246 -9.05 -16.21 2.07
C ILE A 246 -7.60 -16.06 1.60
N GLY A 247 -7.21 -16.87 0.62
CA GLY A 247 -5.86 -16.84 0.06
C GLY A 247 -5.60 -18.03 -0.86
N ASN A 248 -4.44 -18.04 -1.47
CA ASN A 248 -4.07 -19.12 -2.37
C ASN A 248 -3.31 -20.21 -1.62
N LEU A 249 -3.96 -21.38 -1.46
CA LEU A 249 -3.34 -22.56 -0.88
C LEU A 249 -2.54 -23.30 -1.95
N LYS A 250 -1.23 -23.39 -1.77
CA LYS A 250 -0.37 -24.18 -2.65
C LYS A 250 -0.61 -25.67 -2.40
N ASP A 251 -0.48 -26.48 -3.46
CA ASP A 251 -0.69 -27.92 -3.35
C ASP A 251 0.30 -28.59 -2.39
N GLU A 252 1.52 -28.08 -2.32
CA GLU A 252 2.56 -28.55 -1.39
C GLU A 252 2.20 -28.33 0.09
N ASP A 253 1.49 -27.25 0.40
CA ASP A 253 1.08 -26.90 1.77
C ASP A 253 -0.26 -27.54 2.19
N ARG A 254 -1.03 -28.04 1.23
CA ARG A 254 -2.36 -28.62 1.46
C ARG A 254 -2.40 -29.68 2.55
N PRO A 255 -1.51 -30.72 2.56
CA PRO A 255 -1.56 -31.75 3.61
C PRO A 255 -1.33 -31.20 5.02
N ARG A 256 -0.43 -30.19 5.15
CA ARG A 256 -0.17 -29.52 6.42
C ARG A 256 -1.40 -28.76 6.92
N VAL A 257 -2.04 -28.01 6.03
CA VAL A 257 -3.24 -27.22 6.37
C VAL A 257 -4.40 -28.13 6.73
N GLU A 258 -4.66 -29.17 5.95
CA GLU A 258 -5.71 -30.16 6.25
C GLU A 258 -5.50 -30.85 7.60
N SER A 259 -4.24 -31.19 7.94
CA SER A 259 -3.90 -31.75 9.24
C SER A 259 -4.17 -30.78 10.39
N LEU A 260 -3.90 -29.48 10.20
CA LEU A 260 -4.15 -28.46 11.23
C LEU A 260 -5.64 -28.15 11.40
N VAL A 261 -6.38 -28.07 10.31
CA VAL A 261 -7.84 -27.87 10.31
C VAL A 261 -8.55 -29.09 10.93
N GLY A 262 -8.07 -30.30 10.62
CA GLY A 262 -8.59 -31.55 11.19
C GLY A 262 -10.09 -31.71 10.90
N ASP A 263 -10.87 -32.01 11.93
CA ASP A 263 -12.32 -32.24 11.89
C ASP A 263 -13.17 -30.97 12.08
N SER A 264 -12.56 -29.79 12.17
CA SER A 264 -13.29 -28.52 12.36
C SER A 264 -14.26 -28.27 11.22
N LYS A 265 -15.51 -28.03 11.58
CA LYS A 265 -16.56 -27.58 10.65
C LYS A 265 -16.74 -26.06 10.65
N ARG A 266 -15.94 -25.34 11.44
CA ARG A 266 -16.02 -23.89 11.63
C ARG A 266 -14.89 -23.14 10.94
N ILE A 267 -13.89 -23.86 10.41
CA ILE A 267 -12.84 -23.28 9.56
C ILE A 267 -13.23 -23.52 8.10
N ARG A 268 -13.29 -22.44 7.33
CA ARG A 268 -13.55 -22.48 5.89
C ARG A 268 -12.41 -21.82 5.14
N ILE A 269 -11.97 -22.42 4.04
CA ILE A 269 -10.86 -21.94 3.21
C ILE A 269 -11.39 -21.63 1.82
N TYR A 270 -11.09 -20.43 1.34
CA TYR A 270 -11.47 -19.94 0.03
C TYR A 270 -10.26 -19.41 -0.73
N ASN A 271 -10.31 -19.46 -2.05
CA ASN A 271 -9.30 -18.86 -2.90
C ASN A 271 -9.26 -17.34 -2.74
N ALA A 272 -8.11 -16.75 -3.07
CA ALA A 272 -7.98 -15.31 -3.13
C ALA A 272 -8.99 -14.70 -4.11
N VAL A 273 -9.52 -13.54 -3.74
CA VAL A 273 -10.49 -12.76 -4.51
C VAL A 273 -9.92 -11.37 -4.82
N ASP A 274 -10.55 -10.64 -5.73
CA ASP A 274 -10.22 -9.25 -5.96
C ASP A 274 -10.65 -8.34 -4.78
N GLN A 275 -10.24 -7.10 -4.79
CA GLN A 275 -10.54 -6.15 -3.69
C GLN A 275 -12.03 -5.86 -3.53
N VAL A 276 -12.79 -5.79 -4.63
CA VAL A 276 -14.24 -5.50 -4.58
C VAL A 276 -14.96 -6.62 -3.86
N HIS A 277 -14.68 -7.86 -4.26
CA HIS A 277 -15.27 -9.05 -3.63
C HIS A 277 -14.78 -9.21 -2.17
N LEU A 278 -13.51 -8.88 -1.87
CA LEU A 278 -13.00 -8.87 -0.49
C LEU A 278 -13.76 -7.86 0.38
N GLY A 279 -14.03 -6.65 -0.13
CA GLY A 279 -14.85 -5.65 0.56
C GLY A 279 -16.28 -6.14 0.84
N GLU A 280 -16.89 -6.86 -0.12
CA GLU A 280 -18.21 -7.50 0.08
C GLU A 280 -18.16 -8.55 1.18
N ILE A 281 -17.15 -9.40 1.21
CA ILE A 281 -16.97 -10.40 2.26
C ILE A 281 -16.76 -9.73 3.62
N MET A 282 -15.89 -8.73 3.71
CA MET A 282 -15.61 -8.01 4.95
C MET A 282 -16.87 -7.43 5.59
N ARG A 283 -17.79 -6.85 4.81
CA ARG A 283 -19.06 -6.31 5.32
C ARG A 283 -19.93 -7.32 6.09
N HIS A 284 -19.71 -8.61 5.87
CA HIS A 284 -20.44 -9.70 6.53
C HIS A 284 -19.65 -10.42 7.63
N LYS A 285 -18.52 -9.85 8.05
CA LYS A 285 -17.66 -10.38 9.13
C LYS A 285 -17.64 -9.41 10.31
N ASP A 286 -17.11 -9.89 11.42
CA ASP A 286 -17.11 -9.15 12.67
C ASP A 286 -15.69 -8.76 13.10
N ILE A 287 -14.73 -9.68 12.96
CA ILE A 287 -13.36 -9.51 13.36
C ILE A 287 -12.45 -9.86 12.18
N PHE A 288 -11.49 -9.02 11.90
CA PHE A 288 -10.37 -9.32 11.00
C PHE A 288 -9.13 -9.62 11.83
N ILE A 289 -8.37 -10.65 11.46
CA ILE A 289 -7.12 -11.00 12.11
C ILE A 289 -5.93 -10.90 11.19
N LEU A 290 -4.87 -10.18 11.64
CA LEU A 290 -3.60 -10.01 10.95
C LEU A 290 -2.44 -10.49 11.83
N PRO A 291 -2.15 -11.80 11.90
CA PRO A 291 -1.14 -12.36 12.79
C PRO A 291 0.26 -12.38 12.18
N SER A 292 0.54 -11.47 11.25
CA SER A 292 1.78 -11.43 10.44
C SER A 292 3.01 -11.13 11.30
N TYR A 293 4.12 -11.79 11.02
CA TYR A 293 5.42 -11.50 11.63
C TYR A 293 6.13 -10.32 10.95
N PHE A 294 5.78 -10.05 9.70
CA PHE A 294 6.32 -8.92 8.95
C PHE A 294 5.28 -8.30 8.02
N GLU A 295 5.12 -6.99 8.15
CA GLU A 295 4.32 -6.14 7.26
C GLU A 295 4.98 -4.77 7.14
N GLY A 296 4.84 -4.13 5.98
CA GLY A 296 5.25 -2.73 5.82
C GLY A 296 4.30 -1.77 6.55
N LEU A 297 3.00 -1.91 6.31
CA LEU A 297 1.96 -1.11 6.94
C LEU A 297 0.79 -1.97 7.47
N GLY A 298 0.50 -3.10 6.81
CA GLY A 298 -0.70 -3.87 7.13
C GLY A 298 -2.00 -3.20 6.68
N LEU A 299 -2.00 -2.56 5.49
CA LEU A 299 -3.15 -1.78 4.98
C LEU A 299 -4.46 -2.56 4.99
N ILE A 300 -4.42 -3.88 4.84
CA ILE A 300 -5.61 -4.73 4.91
C ILE A 300 -6.32 -4.66 6.29
N ALA A 301 -5.60 -4.39 7.37
CA ALA A 301 -6.23 -4.14 8.68
C ALA A 301 -6.98 -2.81 8.70
N VAL A 302 -6.47 -1.79 7.99
CA VAL A 302 -7.15 -0.50 7.83
C VAL A 302 -8.40 -0.65 6.94
N GLU A 303 -8.31 -1.45 5.87
CA GLU A 303 -9.43 -1.82 4.99
C GLU A 303 -10.53 -2.55 5.79
N ALA A 304 -10.15 -3.44 6.70
CA ALA A 304 -11.08 -4.12 7.59
C ALA A 304 -11.77 -3.16 8.58
N LEU A 305 -11.00 -2.27 9.22
CA LEU A 305 -11.59 -1.19 10.07
C LEU A 305 -12.53 -0.32 9.26
N GLY A 306 -12.13 0.10 8.04
CA GLY A 306 -12.98 0.85 7.11
C GLY A 306 -14.26 0.13 6.71
N SER A 307 -14.23 -1.20 6.68
CA SER A 307 -15.41 -2.06 6.44
C SER A 307 -16.26 -2.30 7.70
N GLY A 308 -15.90 -1.70 8.83
CA GLY A 308 -16.63 -1.82 10.10
C GLY A 308 -16.34 -3.10 10.88
N LEU A 309 -15.20 -3.77 10.64
CA LEU A 309 -14.75 -4.89 11.44
C LEU A 309 -13.90 -4.39 12.61
N ARG A 310 -13.90 -5.14 13.71
CA ARG A 310 -12.86 -5.05 14.72
C ARG A 310 -11.61 -5.76 14.22
N VAL A 311 -10.44 -5.37 14.74
CA VAL A 311 -9.17 -5.93 14.26
C VAL A 311 -8.37 -6.51 15.44
N VAL A 312 -7.81 -7.70 15.21
CA VAL A 312 -6.72 -8.25 16.02
C VAL A 312 -5.49 -8.31 15.13
N ALA A 313 -4.42 -7.63 15.49
CA ALA A 313 -3.19 -7.60 14.70
C ALA A 313 -1.97 -7.85 15.59
N THR A 314 -0.87 -8.33 15.03
CA THR A 314 0.42 -8.28 15.71
C THR A 314 0.89 -6.82 15.86
N GLU A 315 1.84 -6.58 16.76
CA GLU A 315 2.43 -5.24 17.02
C GLU A 315 3.28 -4.79 15.84
N ILE A 316 2.62 -4.39 14.73
CA ILE A 316 3.25 -3.85 13.53
C ILE A 316 3.44 -2.34 13.73
N GLU A 317 4.69 -1.89 13.92
CA GLU A 317 5.01 -0.48 14.19
C GLU A 317 4.37 0.46 13.15
N GLY A 318 4.47 0.13 11.85
CA GLY A 318 3.89 0.93 10.78
C GLY A 318 2.37 1.07 10.87
N LEU A 319 1.65 0.03 11.33
CA LEU A 319 0.20 0.06 11.53
C LEU A 319 -0.17 0.91 12.74
N ILE A 320 0.53 0.73 13.86
CA ILE A 320 0.32 1.47 15.12
C ILE A 320 0.51 2.97 14.87
N GLU A 321 1.60 3.33 14.22
CA GLU A 321 1.90 4.71 13.90
C GLU A 321 0.85 5.31 12.93
N PHE A 322 0.47 4.55 11.91
CA PHE A 322 -0.48 4.98 10.89
C PHE A 322 -1.88 5.26 11.45
N LEU A 323 -2.38 4.40 12.33
CA LEU A 323 -3.72 4.52 12.92
C LEU A 323 -3.81 5.64 13.98
N GLY A 324 -2.70 5.96 14.65
CA GLY A 324 -2.64 7.02 15.65
C GLY A 324 -3.33 6.67 16.98
N GLU A 325 -3.16 7.56 17.97
CA GLU A 325 -3.55 7.28 19.36
C GLU A 325 -5.05 7.00 19.54
N LYS A 326 -5.93 7.71 18.85
CA LYS A 326 -7.38 7.56 19.04
C LYS A 326 -7.88 6.17 18.69
N ILE A 327 -7.41 5.63 17.56
CA ILE A 327 -7.80 4.27 17.12
C ILE A 327 -7.09 3.24 17.98
N ASN A 328 -5.79 3.38 18.23
CA ASN A 328 -4.99 2.42 18.99
C ASN A 328 -5.45 2.28 20.46
N ASN A 329 -5.95 3.35 21.07
CA ASN A 329 -6.48 3.34 22.45
C ASN A 329 -7.98 3.01 22.51
N SER A 330 -8.58 2.59 21.39
CA SER A 330 -10.00 2.23 21.34
C SER A 330 -10.21 0.71 21.47
N GLU A 331 -11.46 0.31 21.68
CA GLU A 331 -11.83 -1.11 21.78
C GLU A 331 -12.03 -1.81 20.43
N ILE A 332 -11.71 -1.15 19.28
CA ILE A 332 -11.92 -1.73 17.97
C ILE A 332 -10.70 -2.44 17.39
N ILE A 333 -9.54 -2.24 18.00
CA ILE A 333 -8.29 -2.93 17.66
C ILE A 333 -7.60 -3.43 18.90
N GLU A 334 -7.00 -4.61 18.83
CA GLU A 334 -6.11 -5.19 19.83
C GLU A 334 -4.83 -5.71 19.18
N TYR A 335 -3.73 -5.55 19.90
CA TYR A 335 -2.41 -5.97 19.43
C TYR A 335 -1.90 -7.19 20.17
N VAL A 336 -1.31 -8.11 19.42
CA VAL A 336 -0.69 -9.33 19.93
C VAL A 336 0.82 -9.21 19.81
N LYS A 337 1.51 -9.35 20.95
CA LYS A 337 2.97 -9.36 20.95
C LYS A 337 3.50 -10.51 20.11
N MET A 338 4.35 -10.19 19.12
CA MET A 338 5.00 -11.17 18.25
C MET A 338 6.00 -12.04 19.03
N PRO A 339 6.33 -13.25 18.53
CA PRO A 339 7.54 -13.95 18.93
C PRO A 339 8.77 -13.15 18.48
N THR A 340 9.95 -13.51 18.96
CA THR A 340 11.21 -12.96 18.47
C THR A 340 11.38 -13.29 16.99
N ILE A 341 11.63 -12.26 16.16
CA ILE A 341 11.78 -12.39 14.70
C ILE A 341 13.26 -12.31 14.33
N TYR A 342 13.69 -13.19 13.46
CA TYR A 342 15.01 -13.18 12.82
C TYR A 342 14.87 -13.30 11.30
N ASP A 343 15.95 -13.02 10.56
CA ASP A 343 15.93 -13.02 9.08
C ASP A 343 14.72 -12.28 8.46
N THR A 344 14.30 -11.16 9.08
CA THR A 344 13.21 -10.28 8.64
C THR A 344 11.80 -10.79 8.94
N ASP A 345 11.49 -12.09 8.75
CA ASP A 345 10.11 -12.59 8.78
C ASP A 345 9.95 -13.99 9.40
N LYS A 346 11.02 -14.52 9.99
CA LYS A 346 11.00 -15.85 10.64
C LYS A 346 10.88 -15.72 12.14
N ALA A 347 9.92 -16.45 12.71
CA ALA A 347 9.72 -16.51 14.14
C ALA A 347 10.54 -17.63 14.81
N VAL A 348 11.03 -17.37 16.03
CA VAL A 348 11.67 -18.38 16.86
C VAL A 348 10.64 -19.45 17.22
N GLU A 349 10.95 -20.72 16.86
CA GLU A 349 10.01 -21.86 16.96
C GLU A 349 9.54 -22.11 18.41
N GLU A 350 10.45 -21.99 19.37
CA GLU A 350 10.20 -22.21 20.79
C GLU A 350 9.19 -21.20 21.39
N GLU A 351 9.03 -20.04 20.76
CA GLU A 351 8.11 -18.98 21.20
C GLU A 351 6.73 -19.05 20.53
N LYS A 352 6.57 -19.85 19.47
CA LYS A 352 5.29 -20.00 18.77
C LYS A 352 4.15 -20.53 19.65
N PRO A 353 4.35 -21.50 20.56
CA PRO A 353 3.28 -21.93 21.47
C PRO A 353 2.72 -20.79 22.33
N ALA A 354 3.60 -19.97 22.92
CA ALA A 354 3.18 -18.81 23.71
C ALA A 354 2.50 -17.72 22.85
N PHE A 355 2.90 -17.57 21.59
CA PHE A 355 2.23 -16.68 20.64
C PHE A 355 0.81 -17.17 20.32
N ILE A 356 0.62 -18.48 20.13
CA ILE A 356 -0.70 -19.08 19.91
C ILE A 356 -1.62 -18.80 21.10
N GLU A 357 -1.12 -18.93 22.33
CA GLU A 357 -1.90 -18.65 23.56
C GLU A 357 -2.33 -17.17 23.60
N ARG A 358 -1.41 -16.24 23.32
CA ARG A 358 -1.74 -14.81 23.25
C ARG A 358 -2.77 -14.49 22.17
N LEU A 359 -2.69 -15.16 20.99
CA LEU A 359 -3.71 -15.02 19.95
C LEU A 359 -5.09 -15.45 20.44
N VAL A 360 -5.18 -16.58 21.17
CA VAL A 360 -6.44 -17.05 21.75
C VAL A 360 -6.99 -16.04 22.75
N GLU A 361 -6.17 -15.60 23.72
CA GLU A 361 -6.58 -14.65 24.74
C GLU A 361 -7.08 -13.32 24.14
N THR A 362 -6.36 -12.79 23.15
CA THR A 362 -6.74 -11.54 22.48
C THR A 362 -8.02 -11.71 21.66
N LEU A 363 -8.18 -12.85 20.99
CA LEU A 363 -9.42 -13.16 20.28
C LEU A 363 -10.61 -13.30 21.23
N GLU A 364 -10.44 -13.94 22.41
CA GLU A 364 -11.49 -14.04 23.42
C GLU A 364 -11.97 -12.65 23.87
N VAL A 365 -11.04 -11.73 24.14
CA VAL A 365 -11.37 -10.33 24.48
C VAL A 365 -12.14 -9.66 23.36
N MET A 366 -11.66 -9.77 22.12
CA MET A 366 -12.30 -9.12 20.97
C MET A 366 -13.69 -9.70 20.67
N ILE A 367 -13.88 -11.00 20.84
CA ILE A 367 -15.17 -11.67 20.70
C ILE A 367 -16.18 -11.16 21.73
N GLU A 368 -15.78 -11.01 23.00
CA GLU A 368 -16.65 -10.46 24.03
C GLU A 368 -17.08 -9.02 23.72
N ARG A 369 -16.14 -8.17 23.29
CA ARG A 369 -16.47 -6.80 22.86
C ARG A 369 -17.42 -6.80 21.67
N THR A 370 -17.18 -7.66 20.69
CA THR A 370 -18.03 -7.79 19.51
C THR A 370 -19.46 -8.22 19.86
N ARG A 371 -19.62 -9.13 20.82
CA ARG A 371 -20.96 -9.56 21.29
C ARG A 371 -21.69 -8.46 22.07
N LYS A 372 -20.93 -7.68 22.84
CA LYS A 372 -21.47 -6.55 23.58
C LYS A 372 -21.95 -5.44 22.64
N GLU A 373 -21.14 -5.10 21.67
CA GLU A 373 -21.42 -4.06 20.69
C GLU A 373 -20.75 -4.38 19.34
N ARG A 374 -21.55 -4.72 18.32
CA ARG A 374 -21.02 -5.07 16.99
C ARG A 374 -20.61 -3.86 16.17
N ALA A 375 -21.43 -2.82 16.21
CA ALA A 375 -21.15 -1.63 15.44
C ALA A 375 -19.93 -0.88 15.97
N ILE A 376 -19.09 -0.40 15.09
CA ILE A 376 -18.04 0.55 15.45
C ILE A 376 -18.70 1.92 15.70
N PRO A 377 -18.38 2.60 16.80
CA PRO A 377 -18.90 3.93 17.08
C PRO A 377 -18.60 4.91 15.94
N THR A 378 -19.56 5.77 15.60
CA THR A 378 -19.46 6.70 14.46
C THR A 378 -18.21 7.58 14.53
N TYR A 379 -17.85 8.08 15.71
CA TYR A 379 -16.66 8.93 15.86
C TYR A 379 -15.34 8.19 15.54
N LEU A 380 -15.28 6.86 15.72
CA LEU A 380 -14.14 6.04 15.31
C LEU A 380 -14.16 5.76 13.80
N LEU A 381 -15.33 5.58 13.20
CA LEU A 381 -15.44 5.47 11.74
C LEU A 381 -14.99 6.77 11.05
N GLU A 382 -15.33 7.93 11.62
CA GLU A 382 -14.85 9.23 11.13
C GLU A 382 -13.31 9.36 11.24
N GLU A 383 -12.72 8.83 12.32
CA GLU A 383 -11.26 8.80 12.47
C GLU A 383 -10.60 7.85 11.45
N ILE A 384 -11.19 6.65 11.25
CA ILE A 384 -10.72 5.70 10.23
C ILE A 384 -10.82 6.33 8.83
N GLU A 385 -11.88 7.10 8.53
CA GLU A 385 -12.06 7.77 7.24
C GLU A 385 -10.91 8.74 6.92
N GLN A 386 -10.22 9.32 7.92
CA GLN A 386 -9.04 10.16 7.68
C GLN A 386 -7.91 9.41 6.95
N HIS A 387 -7.93 8.08 6.98
CA HIS A 387 -7.00 7.20 6.27
C HIS A 387 -7.53 6.75 4.89
N SER A 388 -8.67 7.24 4.42
CA SER A 388 -9.23 6.94 3.10
C SER A 388 -8.46 7.64 1.98
N TRP A 389 -8.54 7.09 0.77
CA TRP A 389 -8.03 7.78 -0.43
C TRP A 389 -8.67 9.14 -0.62
N LYS A 390 -9.97 9.26 -0.38
CA LYS A 390 -10.68 10.56 -0.45
C LYS A 390 -9.99 11.62 0.41
N LYS A 391 -9.67 11.31 1.67
CA LYS A 391 -9.00 12.27 2.57
C LYS A 391 -7.55 12.56 2.17
N LYS A 392 -6.83 11.56 1.65
CA LYS A 392 -5.49 11.77 1.10
C LYS A 392 -5.52 12.71 -0.11
N ILE A 393 -6.48 12.52 -1.01
CA ILE A 393 -6.67 13.39 -2.18
C ILE A 393 -7.07 14.81 -1.78
N GLU A 394 -7.97 14.98 -0.82
CA GLU A 394 -8.31 16.31 -0.27
C GLU A 394 -7.05 17.02 0.28
N THR A 395 -6.16 16.27 0.94
CA THR A 395 -4.90 16.81 1.46
C THR A 395 -3.94 17.17 0.32
N ILE A 396 -3.78 16.29 -0.67
CA ILE A 396 -2.96 16.57 -1.87
C ILE A 396 -3.50 17.83 -2.57
N TYR A 397 -4.82 17.90 -2.81
CA TYR A 397 -5.44 19.04 -3.48
C TYR A 397 -5.17 20.39 -2.77
N LYS A 398 -5.17 20.41 -1.43
CA LYS A 398 -4.83 21.61 -0.66
C LYS A 398 -3.37 22.02 -0.78
N LEU A 399 -2.50 21.11 -1.23
CA LEU A 399 -1.08 21.36 -1.44
C LEU A 399 -0.78 21.83 -2.87
N LEU A 400 -1.74 21.69 -3.82
CA LEU A 400 -1.62 22.18 -5.19
C LEU A 400 -1.80 23.69 -5.25
#